data_c7a560664b0215f11df26a5fe3b3c54f
#
_entry.id   c7a560664b0215f11df26a5fe3b3c54f
#
_cell.length_a   1.000
_cell.length_b   1.000
_cell.length_c   1.000
_cell.angle_alpha   90.00
_cell.angle_beta   90.00
_cell.angle_gamma   90.00
#
_symmetry.space_group_name_H-M   'P 1'
#
loop_
_entity.id
_entity.type
_entity.pdbx_description
1 polymer ?
#
loop_
_entity_poly.entity_id
_entity_poly.type
_entity_poly.pdbx_seq_one_letter_code
_entity_poly.pdbx_strand_id
1 'polypeptide(L)'
;MFPPLSIRRFTGAALNDYLDAVARLRIEVFRDFPYLYDGNMGYERRYLQTYVKCPQAVVVIAFAGDEVVGASTGIPLQFEEDNFRQPFVAAGFDPREVFYCAESVLRKDYRGHGFGVRFFDEREAHAQALGGFRHYAFCAVVRPPEHPLRPPGYQPLDGFWHKRGYRKVAGLAAQYGWKDIDQPHETSKTLEFWLKSKQPSASDPVSARKSDH
;
A
#
# COMPACT_ATOMS: atom_id res chain seq x y z
N MET A 1 25.56 -14.16 8.69
CA MET A 1 24.48 -14.07 9.72
C MET A 1 23.85 -12.71 9.57
N PHE A 2 22.52 -12.62 9.36
CA PHE A 2 21.85 -11.31 9.30
C PHE A 2 21.92 -10.63 10.68
N PRO A 3 22.03 -9.27 10.73
CA PRO A 3 21.85 -8.53 11.98
C PRO A 3 20.43 -8.73 12.52
N PRO A 4 20.18 -8.42 13.81
CA PRO A 4 18.87 -8.57 14.41
C PRO A 4 17.79 -7.89 13.56
N LEU A 5 16.72 -8.63 13.22
CA LEU A 5 15.61 -8.15 12.42
C LEU A 5 14.49 -7.62 13.33
N SER A 6 14.02 -6.42 13.08
CA SER A 6 12.93 -5.81 13.84
C SER A 6 11.95 -5.06 12.95
N ILE A 7 10.77 -4.77 13.49
CA ILE A 7 9.75 -3.96 12.81
C ILE A 7 9.15 -2.98 13.81
N ARG A 8 8.94 -1.73 13.38
CA ARG A 8 8.38 -0.66 14.22
C ARG A 8 7.40 0.20 13.43
N ARG A 9 6.37 0.72 14.12
CA ARG A 9 5.40 1.66 13.56
C ARG A 9 5.80 3.09 13.89
N PHE A 10 5.64 3.98 12.91
CA PHE A 10 5.89 5.41 13.03
C PHE A 10 4.67 6.18 12.55
N THR A 11 4.31 7.25 13.25
CA THR A 11 3.23 8.17 12.92
C THR A 11 3.69 9.60 13.05
N GLY A 12 3.16 10.51 12.25
CA GLY A 12 3.44 11.94 12.35
C GLY A 12 4.95 12.27 12.30
N ALA A 13 5.39 13.20 13.14
CA ALA A 13 6.75 13.73 13.13
C ALA A 13 7.85 12.68 13.42
N ALA A 14 7.53 11.58 14.10
CA ALA A 14 8.49 10.50 14.36
C ALA A 14 9.01 9.82 13.08
N LEU A 15 8.31 10.01 11.94
CA LEU A 15 8.75 9.53 10.65
C LEU A 15 9.90 10.36 10.05
N ASN A 16 10.09 11.62 10.47
CA ASN A 16 11.05 12.54 9.84
C ASN A 16 12.48 11.99 9.81
N ASP A 17 12.91 11.29 10.86
CA ASP A 17 14.27 10.72 10.94
C ASP A 17 14.50 9.60 9.92
N TYR A 18 13.44 9.04 9.36
CA TYR A 18 13.48 7.91 8.42
C TYR A 18 13.08 8.26 7.00
N LEU A 19 12.59 9.49 6.73
CA LEU A 19 12.05 9.87 5.42
C LEU A 19 13.02 9.57 4.28
N ASP A 20 14.28 9.98 4.42
CA ASP A 20 15.30 9.78 3.38
C ASP A 20 15.65 8.31 3.19
N ALA A 21 15.68 7.53 4.25
CA ALA A 21 15.94 6.09 4.17
C ALA A 21 14.78 5.36 3.47
N VAL A 22 13.55 5.68 3.83
CA VAL A 22 12.35 5.12 3.19
C VAL A 22 12.24 5.57 1.73
N ALA A 23 12.55 6.85 1.42
CA ALA A 23 12.55 7.37 0.05
C ALA A 23 13.55 6.61 -0.84
N ARG A 24 14.79 6.43 -0.39
CA ARG A 24 15.80 5.64 -1.10
C ARG A 24 15.36 4.20 -1.31
N LEU A 25 14.81 3.57 -0.27
CA LEU A 25 14.31 2.20 -0.34
C LEU A 25 13.17 2.05 -1.36
N ARG A 26 12.24 3.01 -1.42
CA ARG A 26 11.15 3.01 -2.41
C ARG A 26 11.70 3.08 -3.83
N ILE A 27 12.64 4.00 -4.11
CA ILE A 27 13.30 4.11 -5.42
C ILE A 27 14.00 2.80 -5.78
N GLU A 28 14.74 2.21 -4.84
CA GLU A 28 15.47 0.96 -5.03
C GLU A 28 14.52 -0.19 -5.39
N VAL A 29 13.48 -0.41 -4.58
CA VAL A 29 12.60 -1.58 -4.70
C VAL A 29 11.61 -1.43 -5.84
N PHE A 30 11.07 -0.23 -6.07
CA PHE A 30 10.13 0.00 -7.18
C PHE A 30 10.80 0.08 -8.55
N ARG A 31 12.12 0.15 -8.61
CA ARG A 31 12.87 0.01 -9.87
C ARG A 31 12.69 -1.37 -10.49
N ASP A 32 12.41 -2.38 -9.68
CA ASP A 32 12.15 -3.74 -10.15
C ASP A 32 10.77 -3.90 -10.80
N PHE A 33 10.63 -4.95 -11.65
CA PHE A 33 9.33 -5.40 -12.13
C PHE A 33 8.44 -5.81 -10.94
N PRO A 34 7.14 -5.45 -10.90
CA PRO A 34 6.34 -4.91 -12.00
C PRO A 34 6.29 -3.37 -12.08
N TYR A 35 6.87 -2.63 -11.13
CA TYR A 35 6.75 -1.17 -11.09
C TYR A 35 7.65 -0.48 -12.13
N LEU A 36 8.90 -0.92 -12.27
CA LEU A 36 9.89 -0.37 -13.22
C LEU A 36 10.09 1.14 -13.06
N TYR A 37 9.91 1.65 -11.86
CA TYR A 37 9.86 3.07 -11.55
C TYR A 37 11.24 3.74 -11.62
N ASP A 38 11.34 4.81 -12.44
CA ASP A 38 12.50 5.68 -12.50
C ASP A 38 12.31 6.87 -11.54
N GLY A 39 12.46 6.57 -10.24
CA GLY A 39 12.14 7.49 -9.15
C GLY A 39 13.19 8.55 -8.88
N ASN A 40 12.79 9.63 -8.20
CA ASN A 40 13.70 10.67 -7.72
C ASN A 40 13.38 11.07 -6.26
N MET A 41 14.44 11.46 -5.53
CA MET A 41 14.36 11.81 -4.11
C MET A 41 13.43 12.99 -3.81
N GLY A 42 13.35 13.97 -4.72
CA GLY A 42 12.52 15.15 -4.52
C GLY A 42 11.04 14.80 -4.51
N TYR A 43 10.61 13.92 -5.42
CA TYR A 43 9.25 13.41 -5.46
C TYR A 43 8.95 12.55 -4.21
N GLU A 44 9.83 11.60 -3.91
CA GLU A 44 9.63 10.67 -2.79
C GLU A 44 9.49 11.38 -1.43
N ARG A 45 10.32 12.40 -1.18
CA ARG A 45 10.21 13.22 0.02
C ARG A 45 8.87 13.93 0.12
N ARG A 46 8.37 14.52 -0.99
CA ARG A 46 7.05 15.18 -0.99
C ARG A 46 5.92 14.18 -0.75
N TYR A 47 5.99 13.02 -1.38
CA TYR A 47 5.01 11.96 -1.20
C TYR A 47 4.95 11.49 0.27
N LEU A 48 6.10 11.19 0.86
CA LEU A 48 6.17 10.71 2.25
C LEU A 48 5.74 11.78 3.28
N GLN A 49 5.83 13.07 2.94
CA GLN A 49 5.30 14.16 3.78
C GLN A 49 3.78 14.06 3.98
N THR A 50 3.04 13.41 3.10
CA THR A 50 1.61 13.14 3.28
C THR A 50 1.37 12.31 4.54
N TYR A 51 2.20 11.31 4.78
CA TYR A 51 2.12 10.45 5.98
C TYR A 51 2.55 11.17 7.25
N VAL A 52 3.54 12.06 7.18
CA VAL A 52 3.95 12.91 8.31
C VAL A 52 2.83 13.86 8.73
N LYS A 53 2.12 14.44 7.77
CA LYS A 53 1.07 15.43 7.99
C LYS A 53 -0.27 14.83 8.40
N CYS A 54 -0.51 13.56 8.13
CA CYS A 54 -1.76 12.87 8.50
C CYS A 54 -1.60 12.14 9.83
N PRO A 55 -2.24 12.59 10.92
CA PRO A 55 -2.12 11.96 12.25
C PRO A 55 -2.62 10.51 12.28
N GLN A 56 -3.50 10.13 11.35
CA GLN A 56 -4.08 8.80 11.24
C GLN A 56 -3.28 7.86 10.31
N ALA A 57 -2.24 8.40 9.64
CA ALA A 57 -1.38 7.59 8.81
C ALA A 57 -0.36 6.80 9.64
N VAL A 58 0.15 5.72 9.07
CA VAL A 58 1.21 4.89 9.64
C VAL A 58 2.25 4.53 8.60
N VAL A 59 3.51 4.53 9.00
CA VAL A 59 4.60 3.90 8.25
C VAL A 59 5.21 2.82 9.13
N VAL A 60 5.18 1.59 8.64
CA VAL A 60 5.77 0.43 9.29
C VAL A 60 7.14 0.20 8.68
N ILE A 61 8.20 0.28 9.47
CA ILE A 61 9.59 0.14 8.99
C ILE A 61 10.20 -1.14 9.52
N ALA A 62 10.80 -1.92 8.62
CA ALA A 62 11.59 -3.10 8.93
C ALA A 62 13.07 -2.73 8.95
N PHE A 63 13.77 -3.18 9.98
CA PHE A 63 15.18 -2.92 10.21
C PHE A 63 15.99 -4.22 10.25
N ALA A 64 17.23 -4.13 9.77
CA ALA A 64 18.28 -5.09 10.01
C ALA A 64 19.41 -4.36 10.78
N GLY A 65 19.48 -4.58 12.10
CA GLY A 65 20.21 -3.66 12.99
C GLY A 65 19.57 -2.26 12.91
N ASP A 66 20.39 -1.27 12.52
CA ASP A 66 19.93 0.12 12.34
C ASP A 66 19.56 0.47 10.87
N GLU A 67 19.79 -0.47 9.95
CA GLU A 67 19.52 -0.25 8.54
C GLU A 67 18.03 -0.45 8.19
N VAL A 68 17.44 0.51 7.47
CA VAL A 68 16.08 0.37 6.92
C VAL A 68 16.12 -0.56 5.70
N VAL A 69 15.48 -1.71 5.82
CA VAL A 69 15.47 -2.76 4.78
C VAL A 69 14.09 -3.00 4.18
N GLY A 70 13.04 -2.46 4.81
CA GLY A 70 11.67 -2.56 4.34
C GLY A 70 10.80 -1.44 4.90
N ALA A 71 9.75 -1.09 4.19
CA ALA A 71 8.74 -0.15 4.66
C ALA A 71 7.36 -0.49 4.09
N SER A 72 6.33 -0.09 4.82
CA SER A 72 4.94 -0.26 4.39
C SER A 72 4.11 0.89 4.94
N THR A 73 3.26 1.47 4.10
CA THR A 73 2.50 2.67 4.45
C THR A 73 1.01 2.40 4.52
N GLY A 74 0.30 3.19 5.31
CA GLY A 74 -1.15 3.13 5.40
C GLY A 74 -1.74 4.49 5.82
N ILE A 75 -2.90 4.82 5.26
CA ILE A 75 -3.59 6.08 5.48
C ILE A 75 -5.11 5.89 5.26
N PRO A 76 -6.00 6.60 5.97
CA PRO A 76 -7.41 6.59 5.60
C PRO A 76 -7.60 7.10 4.16
N LEU A 77 -8.36 6.38 3.35
CA LEU A 77 -8.54 6.66 1.92
C LEU A 77 -9.06 8.09 1.66
N GLN A 78 -9.82 8.65 2.59
CA GLN A 78 -10.32 10.04 2.47
C GLN A 78 -9.21 11.10 2.33
N PHE A 79 -7.97 10.80 2.75
CA PHE A 79 -6.81 11.70 2.67
C PHE A 79 -5.91 11.43 1.47
N GLU A 80 -6.24 10.41 0.67
CA GLU A 80 -5.53 10.12 -0.58
C GLU A 80 -5.98 11.03 -1.73
N GLU A 81 -5.21 11.03 -2.82
CA GLU A 81 -5.51 11.77 -4.04
C GLU A 81 -6.81 11.29 -4.70
N ASP A 82 -7.45 12.15 -5.47
CA ASP A 82 -8.73 11.88 -6.12
C ASP A 82 -8.71 10.65 -7.03
N ASN A 83 -7.63 10.42 -7.74
CA ASN A 83 -7.49 9.26 -8.63
C ASN A 83 -7.53 7.91 -7.88
N PHE A 84 -7.19 7.86 -6.58
CA PHE A 84 -7.38 6.68 -5.73
C PHE A 84 -8.74 6.67 -5.07
N ARG A 85 -9.27 7.83 -4.69
CA ARG A 85 -10.51 7.98 -3.92
C ARG A 85 -11.77 7.82 -4.78
N GLN A 86 -11.80 8.46 -5.96
CA GLN A 86 -12.97 8.51 -6.81
C GLN A 86 -13.47 7.14 -7.30
N PRO A 87 -12.60 6.17 -7.65
CA PRO A 87 -13.06 4.82 -7.99
C PRO A 87 -13.92 4.17 -6.89
N PHE A 88 -13.55 4.37 -5.62
CA PHE A 88 -14.32 3.84 -4.48
C PHE A 88 -15.67 4.54 -4.34
N VAL A 89 -15.71 5.87 -4.46
CA VAL A 89 -16.97 6.63 -4.45
C VAL A 89 -17.90 6.17 -5.57
N ALA A 90 -17.39 6.04 -6.78
CA ALA A 90 -18.14 5.57 -7.93
C ALA A 90 -18.68 4.13 -7.75
N ALA A 91 -17.96 3.29 -7.01
CA ALA A 91 -18.38 1.93 -6.67
C ALA A 91 -19.28 1.85 -5.42
N GLY A 92 -19.66 2.99 -4.83
CA GLY A 92 -20.58 3.07 -3.70
C GLY A 92 -19.94 2.89 -2.32
N PHE A 93 -18.60 2.92 -2.22
CA PHE A 93 -17.91 2.90 -0.93
C PHE A 93 -17.81 4.32 -0.36
N ASP A 94 -17.85 4.43 0.98
CA ASP A 94 -17.47 5.66 1.68
C ASP A 94 -15.96 5.65 1.95
N PRO A 95 -15.17 6.59 1.40
CA PRO A 95 -13.73 6.65 1.63
C PRO A 95 -13.33 6.78 3.10
N ARG A 96 -14.24 7.26 3.97
CA ARG A 96 -14.01 7.36 5.42
C ARG A 96 -14.00 6.00 6.10
N GLU A 97 -14.64 5.00 5.51
CA GLU A 97 -14.69 3.61 6.02
C GLU A 97 -13.60 2.72 5.44
N VAL A 98 -12.72 3.25 4.57
CA VAL A 98 -11.63 2.50 3.93
C VAL A 98 -10.28 2.95 4.48
N PHE A 99 -9.48 2.01 5.00
CA PHE A 99 -8.07 2.24 5.30
C PHE A 99 -7.22 1.74 4.13
N TYR A 100 -6.50 2.65 3.49
CA TYR A 100 -5.69 2.37 2.33
C TYR A 100 -4.27 1.98 2.75
N CYS A 101 -3.91 0.74 2.49
CA CYS A 101 -2.59 0.16 2.71
C CYS A 101 -1.75 0.38 1.45
N ALA A 102 -1.23 1.60 1.27
CA ALA A 102 -0.76 2.10 -0.03
C ALA A 102 0.33 1.23 -0.66
N GLU A 103 1.45 1.03 0.02
CA GLU A 103 2.51 0.19 -0.52
C GLU A 103 3.22 -0.65 0.54
N SER A 104 3.99 -1.62 0.05
CA SER A 104 4.96 -2.38 0.83
C SER A 104 6.21 -2.60 -0.02
N VAL A 105 7.34 -2.13 0.46
CA VAL A 105 8.66 -2.30 -0.16
C VAL A 105 9.58 -3.07 0.77
N LEU A 106 10.30 -4.05 0.23
CA LEU A 106 11.23 -4.88 0.99
C LEU A 106 12.37 -5.32 0.08
N ARG A 107 13.61 -5.07 0.52
CA ARG A 107 14.78 -5.54 -0.22
C ARG A 107 14.73 -7.05 -0.41
N LYS A 108 15.24 -7.53 -1.54
CA LYS A 108 15.14 -8.94 -1.97
C LYS A 108 15.72 -9.90 -0.94
N ASP A 109 16.87 -9.56 -0.37
CA ASP A 109 17.61 -10.41 0.57
C ASP A 109 16.86 -10.64 1.89
N TYR A 110 15.88 -9.79 2.20
CA TYR A 110 15.07 -9.87 3.42
C TYR A 110 13.68 -10.48 3.18
N ARG A 111 13.39 -10.91 1.95
CA ARG A 111 12.14 -11.63 1.64
C ARG A 111 12.18 -13.04 2.21
N GLY A 112 11.01 -13.64 2.45
CA GLY A 112 10.93 -14.97 3.06
C GLY A 112 11.04 -15.02 4.59
N HIS A 113 11.36 -13.91 5.27
CA HIS A 113 11.52 -13.80 6.73
C HIS A 113 10.25 -13.32 7.45
N GLY A 114 9.08 -13.40 6.81
CA GLY A 114 7.79 -13.04 7.41
C GLY A 114 7.44 -11.54 7.40
N PHE A 115 8.32 -10.64 6.99
CA PHE A 115 8.04 -9.19 6.99
C PHE A 115 6.80 -8.81 6.17
N GLY A 116 6.59 -9.44 5.01
CA GLY A 116 5.41 -9.17 4.19
C GLY A 116 4.10 -9.42 4.95
N VAL A 117 4.04 -10.48 5.76
CA VAL A 117 2.87 -10.77 6.62
C VAL A 117 2.74 -9.70 7.69
N ARG A 118 3.83 -9.40 8.41
CA ARG A 118 3.85 -8.41 9.49
C ARG A 118 3.45 -7.02 9.01
N PHE A 119 3.80 -6.63 7.79
CA PHE A 119 3.36 -5.35 7.22
C PHE A 119 1.83 -5.24 7.12
N PHE A 120 1.13 -6.31 6.73
CA PHE A 120 -0.33 -6.34 6.76
C PHE A 120 -0.86 -6.26 8.19
N ASP A 121 -0.33 -7.09 9.09
CA ASP A 121 -0.78 -7.18 10.47
C ASP A 121 -0.64 -5.84 11.20
N GLU A 122 0.51 -5.16 11.04
CA GLU A 122 0.80 -3.87 11.69
C GLU A 122 -0.08 -2.72 11.17
N ARG A 123 -0.34 -2.66 9.85
CA ARG A 123 -1.24 -1.64 9.28
C ARG A 123 -2.69 -1.88 9.67
N GLU A 124 -3.14 -3.12 9.60
CA GLU A 124 -4.51 -3.50 10.01
C GLU A 124 -4.72 -3.26 11.50
N ALA A 125 -3.74 -3.59 12.36
CA ALA A 125 -3.80 -3.32 13.79
C ALA A 125 -3.86 -1.80 14.08
N HIS A 126 -3.09 -0.98 13.34
CA HIS A 126 -3.17 0.47 13.47
C HIS A 126 -4.57 0.98 13.09
N ALA A 127 -5.11 0.57 11.94
CA ALA A 127 -6.45 0.95 11.51
C ALA A 127 -7.54 0.47 12.47
N GLN A 128 -7.37 -0.70 13.08
CA GLN A 128 -8.28 -1.21 14.11
C GLN A 128 -8.26 -0.34 15.37
N ALA A 129 -7.08 0.10 15.80
CA ALA A 129 -6.92 0.96 16.97
C ALA A 129 -7.54 2.35 16.75
N LEU A 130 -7.48 2.87 15.52
CA LEU A 130 -8.16 4.13 15.15
C LEU A 130 -9.68 3.98 15.14
N GLY A 131 -10.20 2.80 14.76
CA GLY A 131 -11.63 2.54 14.61
C GLY A 131 -12.25 3.13 13.33
N GLY A 132 -13.53 2.83 13.10
CA GLY A 132 -14.32 3.43 12.01
C GLY A 132 -14.12 2.79 10.62
N PHE A 133 -13.09 1.98 10.41
CA PHE A 133 -12.83 1.35 9.11
C PHE A 133 -13.51 -0.01 8.97
N ARG A 134 -14.25 -0.18 7.90
CA ARG A 134 -14.91 -1.44 7.51
C ARG A 134 -14.09 -2.21 6.48
N HIS A 135 -13.22 -1.49 5.74
CA HIS A 135 -12.47 -2.05 4.62
C HIS A 135 -11.00 -1.71 4.73
N TYR A 136 -10.15 -2.66 4.32
CA TYR A 136 -8.73 -2.46 4.05
C TYR A 136 -8.52 -2.63 2.55
N ALA A 137 -7.81 -1.72 1.92
CA ALA A 137 -7.57 -1.76 0.48
C ALA A 137 -6.11 -1.47 0.16
N PHE A 138 -5.64 -2.00 -0.95
CA PHE A 138 -4.42 -1.59 -1.63
C PHE A 138 -4.61 -1.78 -3.13
N CYS A 139 -3.70 -1.26 -3.93
CA CYS A 139 -3.70 -1.51 -5.37
C CYS A 139 -2.39 -2.14 -5.84
N ALA A 140 -2.45 -2.79 -7.00
CA ALA A 140 -1.31 -3.38 -7.67
C ALA A 140 -1.30 -3.00 -9.14
N VAL A 141 -0.11 -2.68 -9.67
CA VAL A 141 0.05 -2.32 -11.08
C VAL A 141 -0.23 -3.51 -11.99
N VAL A 142 -0.98 -3.23 -13.05
CA VAL A 142 -1.23 -4.19 -14.13
C VAL A 142 -0.12 -4.08 -15.17
N ARG A 143 0.52 -5.21 -15.49
CA ARG A 143 1.51 -5.28 -16.59
C ARG A 143 1.12 -6.38 -17.55
N PRO A 144 1.31 -6.16 -18.87
CA PRO A 144 1.12 -7.22 -19.85
C PRO A 144 1.99 -8.44 -19.53
N PRO A 145 1.47 -9.67 -19.72
CA PRO A 145 2.24 -10.89 -19.51
C PRO A 145 3.53 -10.95 -20.33
N GLU A 146 3.52 -10.33 -21.52
CA GLU A 146 4.60 -10.31 -22.49
C GLU A 146 5.56 -9.12 -22.30
N HIS A 147 5.46 -8.38 -21.19
CA HIS A 147 6.30 -7.19 -20.96
C HIS A 147 7.78 -7.53 -21.07
N PRO A 148 8.59 -6.78 -21.88
CA PRO A 148 9.98 -7.14 -22.17
C PRO A 148 10.87 -7.26 -20.94
N LEU A 149 10.58 -6.47 -19.89
CA LEU A 149 11.34 -6.47 -18.64
C LEU A 149 10.75 -7.42 -17.57
N ARG A 150 9.81 -8.29 -17.95
CA ARG A 150 9.31 -9.30 -17.03
C ARG A 150 10.38 -10.37 -16.77
N PRO A 151 10.82 -10.56 -15.51
CA PRO A 151 11.83 -11.57 -15.22
C PRO A 151 11.32 -13.00 -15.51
N PRO A 152 12.15 -13.90 -16.03
CA PRO A 152 11.81 -15.32 -16.09
C PRO A 152 11.39 -15.85 -14.72
N GLY A 153 10.29 -16.61 -14.67
CA GLY A 153 9.80 -17.19 -13.42
C GLY A 153 9.13 -16.19 -12.45
N TYR A 154 8.87 -14.95 -12.87
CA TYR A 154 8.12 -13.97 -12.04
C TYR A 154 6.77 -14.54 -11.63
N GLN A 155 6.50 -14.54 -10.34
CA GLN A 155 5.23 -14.95 -9.75
C GLN A 155 4.49 -13.72 -9.19
N PRO A 156 3.24 -13.47 -9.62
CA PRO A 156 2.38 -12.47 -9.01
C PRO A 156 2.13 -12.77 -7.53
N LEU A 157 1.88 -11.74 -6.74
CA LEU A 157 1.61 -11.87 -5.31
C LEU A 157 0.14 -12.19 -4.99
N ASP A 158 -0.70 -12.44 -5.99
CA ASP A 158 -2.14 -12.71 -5.84
C ASP A 158 -2.43 -13.81 -4.80
N GLY A 159 -1.71 -14.93 -4.87
CA GLY A 159 -1.85 -16.03 -3.92
C GLY A 159 -1.47 -15.63 -2.48
N PHE A 160 -0.49 -14.76 -2.31
CA PHE A 160 -0.11 -14.20 -1.01
C PHE A 160 -1.21 -13.28 -0.46
N TRP A 161 -1.77 -12.40 -1.28
CA TRP A 161 -2.84 -11.48 -0.89
C TRP A 161 -4.14 -12.22 -0.57
N HIS A 162 -4.49 -13.24 -1.35
CA HIS A 162 -5.63 -14.11 -1.05
C HIS A 162 -5.51 -14.77 0.33
N LYS A 163 -4.32 -15.25 0.70
CA LYS A 163 -4.06 -15.82 2.04
C LYS A 163 -4.20 -14.79 3.17
N ARG A 164 -4.10 -13.49 2.89
CA ARG A 164 -4.34 -12.39 3.84
C ARG A 164 -5.81 -11.97 3.89
N GLY A 165 -6.67 -12.58 3.10
CA GLY A 165 -8.10 -12.29 3.04
C GLY A 165 -8.50 -11.20 2.06
N TYR A 166 -7.56 -10.69 1.25
CA TYR A 166 -7.86 -9.72 0.21
C TYR A 166 -8.40 -10.39 -1.05
N ARG A 167 -9.28 -9.69 -1.75
CA ARG A 167 -9.85 -10.10 -3.04
C ARG A 167 -9.77 -8.94 -4.02
N LYS A 168 -9.39 -9.24 -5.26
CA LYS A 168 -9.45 -8.26 -6.34
C LYS A 168 -10.89 -7.87 -6.59
N VAL A 169 -11.17 -6.57 -6.73
CA VAL A 169 -12.51 -6.05 -7.03
C VAL A 169 -12.59 -5.72 -8.51
N ALA A 170 -13.42 -6.46 -9.24
CA ALA A 170 -13.59 -6.26 -10.68
C ALA A 170 -14.06 -4.84 -10.98
N GLY A 171 -13.38 -4.17 -11.92
CA GLY A 171 -13.73 -2.81 -12.34
C GLY A 171 -13.29 -1.69 -11.37
N LEU A 172 -12.77 -2.03 -10.18
CA LEU A 172 -12.23 -1.03 -9.26
C LEU A 172 -10.75 -0.81 -9.55
N ALA A 173 -10.40 0.30 -10.20
CA ALA A 173 -9.05 0.62 -10.62
C ALA A 173 -8.77 2.11 -10.58
N ALA A 174 -7.52 2.48 -10.35
CA ALA A 174 -7.00 3.84 -10.48
C ALA A 174 -6.07 3.94 -11.69
N GLN A 175 -5.90 5.17 -12.18
CA GLN A 175 -4.87 5.52 -13.15
C GLN A 175 -3.83 6.37 -12.45
N TYR A 176 -2.56 6.00 -12.58
CA TYR A 176 -1.46 6.74 -11.96
C TYR A 176 -0.26 6.85 -12.89
N GLY A 177 0.35 8.03 -12.95
CA GLY A 177 1.46 8.32 -13.83
C GLY A 177 2.81 8.15 -13.14
N TRP A 178 3.75 7.49 -13.81
CA TRP A 178 5.17 7.55 -13.50
C TRP A 178 6.01 7.18 -14.71
N LYS A 179 7.28 7.55 -14.65
CA LYS A 179 8.26 7.18 -15.68
C LYS A 179 8.80 5.80 -15.38
N ASP A 180 8.69 4.89 -16.35
CA ASP A 180 9.37 3.59 -16.30
C ASP A 180 10.85 3.75 -16.69
N ILE A 181 11.70 2.85 -16.18
CA ILE A 181 13.15 2.87 -16.43
C ILE A 181 13.54 2.71 -17.89
N ASP A 182 12.66 2.14 -18.71
CA ASP A 182 12.85 1.90 -20.15
C ASP A 182 12.09 2.92 -21.03
N GLN A 183 11.44 3.93 -20.42
CA GLN A 183 10.65 4.93 -21.14
C GLN A 183 11.28 6.32 -21.04
N PRO A 184 11.21 7.14 -22.11
CA PRO A 184 11.73 8.51 -22.09
C PRO A 184 10.86 9.46 -21.26
N HIS A 185 9.55 9.16 -21.15
CA HIS A 185 8.56 10.02 -20.49
C HIS A 185 7.67 9.23 -19.53
N GLU A 186 6.99 9.99 -18.66
CA GLU A 186 5.94 9.47 -17.80
C GLU A 186 4.76 8.95 -18.63
N THR A 187 4.21 7.81 -18.22
CA THR A 187 3.03 7.20 -18.83
C THR A 187 2.05 6.76 -17.75
N SER A 188 0.76 6.78 -18.05
CA SER A 188 -0.28 6.32 -17.15
C SER A 188 -0.25 4.79 -17.02
N LYS A 189 -0.45 4.29 -15.81
CA LYS A 189 -0.58 2.86 -15.48
C LYS A 189 -1.89 2.58 -14.79
N THR A 190 -2.46 1.44 -15.08
CA THR A 190 -3.64 0.94 -14.37
C THR A 190 -3.21 0.23 -13.10
N LEU A 191 -3.85 0.60 -11.98
CA LEU A 191 -3.68 -0.01 -10.67
C LEU A 191 -5.01 -0.66 -10.27
N GLU A 192 -5.08 -1.99 -10.18
CA GLU A 192 -6.28 -2.72 -9.75
C GLU A 192 -6.32 -2.84 -8.23
N PHE A 193 -7.48 -2.55 -7.63
CA PHE A 193 -7.65 -2.61 -6.19
C PHE A 193 -7.98 -4.00 -5.68
N TRP A 194 -7.40 -4.29 -4.52
CA TRP A 194 -7.67 -5.43 -3.67
C TRP A 194 -8.31 -4.96 -2.38
N LEU A 195 -9.36 -5.65 -1.96
CA LEU A 195 -10.16 -5.27 -0.79
C LEU A 195 -10.31 -6.45 0.16
N LYS A 196 -10.23 -6.13 1.45
CA LYS A 196 -10.59 -7.00 2.56
C LYS A 196 -11.62 -6.26 3.39
N SER A 197 -12.84 -6.82 3.52
CA SER A 197 -13.89 -6.27 4.37
C SER A 197 -13.89 -6.98 5.72
N LYS A 198 -14.09 -6.22 6.79
CA LYS A 198 -14.40 -6.80 8.09
C LYS A 198 -15.78 -7.48 8.00
N GLN A 199 -15.94 -8.62 8.62
CA GLN A 199 -17.28 -9.16 8.82
C GLN A 199 -18.06 -8.21 9.74
N PRO A 200 -19.36 -7.95 9.47
CA PRO A 200 -20.19 -7.17 10.39
C PRO A 200 -20.10 -7.80 11.78
N SER A 201 -19.75 -7.01 12.78
CA SER A 201 -19.85 -7.48 14.15
C SER A 201 -21.34 -7.56 14.50
N ALA A 202 -21.74 -8.54 15.33
CA ALA A 202 -23.13 -8.70 15.77
C ALA A 202 -23.68 -7.46 16.53
N SER A 203 -22.82 -6.47 16.78
CA SER A 203 -23.13 -5.20 17.45
C SER A 203 -23.31 -4.00 16.50
N ASP A 204 -23.12 -4.16 15.18
CA ASP A 204 -23.37 -3.06 14.25
C ASP A 204 -24.88 -2.89 14.06
N PRO A 205 -25.47 -1.67 14.25
CA PRO A 205 -26.88 -1.45 14.03
C PRO A 205 -27.18 -1.70 12.54
N VAL A 206 -28.01 -2.71 12.27
CA VAL A 206 -28.55 -2.97 10.94
C VAL A 206 -29.30 -1.71 10.51
N SER A 207 -28.74 -0.97 9.58
CA SER A 207 -29.43 0.11 8.87
C SER A 207 -30.56 -0.55 8.09
N ALA A 208 -31.74 -0.60 8.69
CA ALA A 208 -32.98 -0.97 8.05
C ALA A 208 -33.28 0.07 6.96
N ARG A 209 -32.83 -0.18 5.73
CA ARG A 209 -33.42 0.49 4.56
C ARG A 209 -34.87 0.05 4.50
N LYS A 210 -35.77 0.91 4.98
CA LYS A 210 -37.19 0.81 4.70
C LYS A 210 -37.37 0.85 3.20
N SER A 211 -37.86 -0.25 2.66
CA SER A 211 -38.57 -0.30 1.38
C SER A 211 -39.89 0.35 1.64
N ASP A 212 -40.04 1.62 1.32
CA ASP A 212 -41.34 2.25 1.13
C ASP A 212 -41.70 2.15 -0.33
N HIS A 213 -42.89 1.67 -0.51
CA HIS A 213 -43.65 1.34 -1.74
C HIS A 213 -43.86 2.54 -2.66
#